data_69d81aab8c5b6ce89c116fb2c55c19ae
#
_entry.id   69d81aab8c5b6ce89c116fb2c55c19ae
#
_cell.length_a   1.000
_cell.length_b   1.000
_cell.length_c   1.000
_cell.angle_alpha   90.00
_cell.angle_beta   90.00
_cell.angle_gamma   90.00
#
_symmetry.space_group_name_H-M   'P 1'
#
loop_
_entity.id
_entity.type
_entity.pdbx_description
1 polymer ?
#
loop_
_entity_poly.entity_id
_entity_poly.type
_entity_poly.pdbx_seq_one_letter_code
_entity_poly.pdbx_strand_id
1 'polypeptide(L)'
;MALSKSKREVEEEANVILRQIVYDLSSACGAFSDSDPRVHVAYHRAGPRKQIFFEPKNTRAAIVTCGGLCPGLNTVIRELVVGLWELYGVRQILGIQAGYRGFYSTTRNPLVLNPKMVRGWHKLGGTVLETSRGGFDLHQIVDAIQTNAFNQPMGTLDQITWFSYCFSSSFGLPSVRCDIQTFLQSHFLQVYIIGGDGTMRGAVEIFDEIQRRKINVGVVGIPKTVDNDVGIIDRSFGFQTAVEMAQQAISAAHVEAESAVNGIGLVKLMGRSTGHIALHATLSSRDVDCCLIPEMEFYLEGKGGLVEFLDNRLKENGHAVLVVAEGAGQNMIPRTAAQTEERDESGNLVFLDVGSWLKTELKKWWARDHPGELFTVKYIDPTYMIRAVPANATDNLYCTLLAHSAIHGVMAGYTGFVSGPINGNYAYIPLEDVAQATNAVNTKDHKWAWVRTVTNQPDFVKS
;
A
#
# COMPACT_ATOMS: atom_id res chain seq x y z
N MET A 1 -22.77 -18.12 16.36
CA MET A 1 -22.41 -19.49 16.78
C MET A 1 -22.53 -20.52 15.64
N ALA A 2 -23.45 -20.40 14.69
CA ALA A 2 -23.59 -21.32 13.55
C ALA A 2 -22.48 -21.20 12.49
N LEU A 3 -21.92 -20.02 12.27
CA LEU A 3 -20.80 -19.76 11.33
C LEU A 3 -19.46 -20.37 11.76
N SER A 4 -19.27 -20.62 13.08
CA SER A 4 -18.03 -21.22 13.58
C SER A 4 -17.92 -22.71 13.27
N LYS A 5 -19.02 -23.42 13.05
CA LYS A 5 -19.02 -24.85 12.75
C LYS A 5 -18.70 -25.14 11.28
N SER A 6 -19.21 -24.36 10.33
CA SER A 6 -18.91 -24.55 8.90
C SER A 6 -17.50 -24.10 8.50
N LYS A 7 -16.86 -23.24 9.31
CA LYS A 7 -15.47 -22.80 9.09
C LYS A 7 -14.43 -23.77 9.67
N ARG A 8 -14.84 -24.73 10.49
CA ARG A 8 -13.94 -25.73 11.08
C ARG A 8 -13.50 -26.83 10.14
N GLU A 9 -14.14 -26.94 8.98
CA GLU A 9 -13.93 -28.05 8.01
C GLU A 9 -13.12 -27.65 6.77
N VAL A 10 -12.58 -26.42 6.68
CA VAL A 10 -11.67 -26.04 5.60
C VAL A 10 -10.27 -26.52 5.93
N GLU A 11 -9.88 -27.52 5.23
CA GLU A 11 -8.87 -28.52 5.49
C GLU A 11 -7.41 -28.11 5.46
N GLU A 12 -6.62 -29.01 6.06
CA GLU A 12 -5.17 -29.00 6.27
C GLU A 12 -4.34 -29.24 5.00
N GLU A 13 -4.92 -29.41 3.81
CA GLU A 13 -4.15 -29.70 2.60
C GLU A 13 -3.83 -28.44 1.80
N ALA A 14 -2.56 -28.27 1.48
CA ALA A 14 -1.96 -27.20 0.67
C ALA A 14 -2.07 -25.78 1.26
N ASN A 15 -1.56 -25.58 2.46
CA ASN A 15 -1.52 -24.27 3.14
C ASN A 15 -0.36 -23.34 2.70
N VAL A 16 0.27 -23.61 1.57
CA VAL A 16 1.45 -22.89 1.11
C VAL A 16 1.23 -22.27 -0.26
N ILE A 17 1.62 -21.03 -0.43
CA ILE A 17 1.56 -20.30 -1.70
C ILE A 17 2.98 -19.96 -2.12
N LEU A 18 3.36 -20.35 -3.34
CA LEU A 18 4.63 -19.99 -3.93
C LEU A 18 4.66 -18.49 -4.24
N ARG A 19 5.74 -17.80 -3.85
CA ARG A 19 5.94 -16.38 -4.05
C ARG A 19 5.96 -15.99 -5.53
N GLN A 20 6.56 -16.84 -6.36
CA GLN A 20 6.73 -16.54 -7.78
C GLN A 20 6.86 -17.84 -8.58
N ILE A 21 6.05 -17.96 -9.63
CA ILE A 21 6.30 -18.92 -10.72
C ILE A 21 7.02 -18.11 -11.80
N VAL A 22 8.32 -18.26 -11.90
CA VAL A 22 9.10 -17.65 -12.99
C VAL A 22 9.05 -18.62 -14.17
N TYR A 23 8.35 -18.24 -15.22
CA TYR A 23 8.49 -18.89 -16.52
C TYR A 23 9.65 -18.21 -17.23
N ASP A 24 10.81 -18.82 -17.22
CA ASP A 24 11.91 -18.43 -18.10
C ASP A 24 11.70 -19.09 -19.45
N LEU A 25 11.31 -18.30 -20.45
CA LEU A 25 11.12 -18.76 -21.83
C LEU A 25 12.41 -19.25 -22.48
N SER A 26 13.59 -18.88 -21.95
CA SER A 26 14.89 -19.35 -22.42
C SER A 26 15.20 -20.80 -22.00
N SER A 27 14.50 -21.31 -20.98
CA SER A 27 14.67 -22.65 -20.43
C SER A 27 13.52 -23.62 -20.76
N ALA A 28 12.75 -23.36 -21.80
CA ALA A 28 11.57 -24.17 -22.18
C ALA A 28 11.85 -25.67 -22.46
N CYS A 29 13.08 -26.14 -22.30
CA CYS A 29 13.49 -27.55 -22.43
C CYS A 29 14.30 -28.10 -21.26
N GLY A 30 14.45 -27.36 -20.14
CA GLY A 30 15.21 -27.83 -18.98
C GLY A 30 14.34 -28.05 -17.76
N ALA A 31 14.40 -29.25 -17.17
CA ALA A 31 13.82 -29.50 -15.87
C ALA A 31 14.37 -28.48 -14.86
N PHE A 32 13.48 -27.89 -14.06
CA PHE A 32 13.90 -27.04 -12.93
C PHE A 32 14.90 -27.82 -12.06
N SER A 33 16.10 -27.30 -11.88
CA SER A 33 17.03 -27.91 -10.93
C SER A 33 16.56 -27.58 -9.53
N ASP A 34 16.54 -28.55 -8.64
CA ASP A 34 16.21 -28.39 -7.20
C ASP A 34 17.08 -27.35 -6.47
N SER A 35 18.03 -26.74 -7.15
CA SER A 35 19.02 -25.77 -6.63
C SER A 35 18.74 -24.31 -7.03
N ASP A 36 17.61 -23.99 -7.70
CA ASP A 36 17.28 -22.58 -8.03
C ASP A 36 16.68 -21.88 -6.78
N PRO A 37 17.39 -20.96 -6.13
CA PRO A 37 16.93 -20.31 -4.91
C PRO A 37 15.64 -19.49 -5.09
N ARG A 38 15.22 -19.22 -6.32
CA ARG A 38 14.00 -18.47 -6.65
C ARG A 38 12.72 -19.28 -6.50
N VAL A 39 12.82 -20.60 -6.43
CA VAL A 39 11.68 -21.53 -6.38
C VAL A 39 11.24 -21.86 -4.95
N HIS A 40 12.04 -21.51 -3.92
CA HIS A 40 11.87 -22.04 -2.57
C HIS A 40 11.21 -21.09 -1.56
N VAL A 41 10.76 -19.89 -1.94
CA VAL A 41 10.05 -19.01 -1.02
C VAL A 41 8.55 -19.28 -1.08
N ALA A 42 8.02 -19.85 0.00
CA ALA A 42 6.60 -20.16 0.12
C ALA A 42 6.02 -19.49 1.37
N TYR A 43 4.78 -19.03 1.27
CA TYR A 43 4.05 -18.38 2.36
C TYR A 43 2.84 -19.18 2.77
N HIS A 44 2.45 -19.08 4.04
CA HIS A 44 1.22 -19.69 4.52
C HIS A 44 -0.01 -19.04 3.89
N ARG A 45 -0.92 -19.87 3.38
CA ARG A 45 -2.21 -19.41 2.88
C ARG A 45 -3.00 -18.76 4.02
N ALA A 46 -3.53 -17.57 3.78
CA ALA A 46 -4.38 -16.88 4.73
C ALA A 46 -5.78 -17.50 4.76
N GLY A 47 -6.43 -17.39 5.93
CA GLY A 47 -7.79 -17.85 6.14
C GLY A 47 -8.02 -18.40 7.54
N PRO A 48 -9.25 -18.79 7.87
CA PRO A 48 -9.59 -19.31 9.19
C PRO A 48 -8.86 -20.61 9.51
N ARG A 49 -8.52 -20.80 10.78
CA ARG A 49 -7.88 -22.02 11.30
C ARG A 49 -8.84 -22.75 12.24
N LYS A 50 -8.68 -24.08 12.31
CA LYS A 50 -9.47 -24.95 13.18
C LYS A 50 -9.28 -24.61 14.67
N GLN A 51 -8.05 -24.24 15.02
CA GLN A 51 -7.69 -23.82 16.38
C GLN A 51 -7.43 -22.32 16.39
N ILE A 52 -7.92 -21.66 17.43
CA ILE A 52 -7.61 -20.27 17.75
C ILE A 52 -6.75 -20.23 19.00
N PHE A 53 -5.78 -19.35 18.98
CA PHE A 53 -4.82 -19.15 20.07
C PHE A 53 -5.35 -18.14 21.08
N PHE A 54 -5.88 -17.02 20.62
CA PHE A 54 -6.38 -15.96 21.48
C PHE A 54 -7.83 -16.23 21.90
N GLU A 55 -8.06 -16.23 23.23
CA GLU A 55 -9.41 -16.33 23.74
C GLU A 55 -10.18 -14.99 23.54
N PRO A 56 -11.30 -14.99 22.80
CA PRO A 56 -11.98 -13.75 22.40
C PRO A 56 -12.40 -12.84 23.54
N LYS A 57 -12.84 -13.40 24.67
CA LYS A 57 -13.32 -12.64 25.84
C LYS A 57 -12.19 -11.85 26.52
N ASN A 58 -10.97 -12.37 26.43
CA ASN A 58 -9.78 -11.79 27.06
C ASN A 58 -8.94 -11.00 26.04
N THR A 59 -9.34 -10.99 24.77
CA THR A 59 -8.62 -10.29 23.71
C THR A 59 -8.99 -8.82 23.63
N ARG A 60 -7.96 -7.97 23.65
CA ARG A 60 -8.05 -6.54 23.33
C ARG A 60 -7.33 -6.28 22.03
N ALA A 61 -7.97 -5.60 21.10
CA ALA A 61 -7.41 -5.25 19.79
C ALA A 61 -7.21 -3.74 19.67
N ALA A 62 -6.06 -3.31 19.17
CA ALA A 62 -5.76 -1.92 18.81
C ALA A 62 -5.62 -1.80 17.28
N ILE A 63 -6.26 -0.80 16.69
CA ILE A 63 -6.19 -0.49 15.26
C ILE A 63 -5.60 0.90 15.10
N VAL A 64 -4.54 1.02 14.29
CA VAL A 64 -3.88 2.30 14.02
C VAL A 64 -3.69 2.51 12.52
N THR A 65 -3.91 3.76 12.06
CA THR A 65 -3.69 4.17 10.66
C THR A 65 -2.57 5.20 10.58
N CYS A 66 -1.54 4.92 9.77
CA CYS A 66 -0.36 5.76 9.63
C CYS A 66 -0.11 6.17 8.16
N GLY A 67 0.54 7.32 7.96
CA GLY A 67 0.95 7.82 6.66
C GLY A 67 -0.17 8.54 5.88
N GLY A 68 -0.03 8.66 4.56
CA GLY A 68 -0.97 9.37 3.70
C GLY A 68 -2.35 8.73 3.60
N LEU A 69 -3.34 9.47 3.11
CA LEU A 69 -4.68 8.95 2.84
C LEU A 69 -4.67 7.98 1.65
N CYS A 70 -5.58 7.02 1.70
CA CYS A 70 -5.78 6.03 0.65
C CYS A 70 -7.26 5.61 0.63
N PRO A 71 -7.90 5.47 -0.54
CA PRO A 71 -9.25 4.93 -0.61
C PRO A 71 -9.33 3.54 0.01
N GLY A 72 -10.32 3.31 0.87
CA GLY A 72 -10.49 2.02 1.55
C GLY A 72 -9.97 1.95 2.99
N LEU A 73 -9.23 2.95 3.50
CA LEU A 73 -8.78 2.97 4.89
C LEU A 73 -9.91 2.72 5.88
N ASN A 74 -11.01 3.46 5.75
CA ASN A 74 -12.17 3.32 6.63
C ASN A 74 -12.89 1.97 6.44
N THR A 75 -12.81 1.38 5.25
CA THR A 75 -13.33 0.03 5.00
C THR A 75 -12.52 -1.01 5.76
N VAL A 76 -11.18 -0.94 5.70
CA VAL A 76 -10.32 -1.86 6.47
C VAL A 76 -10.60 -1.75 7.96
N ILE A 77 -10.68 -0.53 8.52
CA ILE A 77 -11.00 -0.32 9.93
C ILE A 77 -12.36 -0.95 10.27
N ARG A 78 -13.38 -0.65 9.46
CA ARG A 78 -14.73 -1.20 9.66
C ARG A 78 -14.72 -2.73 9.66
N GLU A 79 -14.07 -3.34 8.69
CA GLU A 79 -14.04 -4.79 8.53
C GLU A 79 -13.22 -5.49 9.62
N LEU A 80 -12.16 -4.83 10.13
CA LEU A 80 -11.46 -5.30 11.33
C LEU A 80 -12.39 -5.30 12.55
N VAL A 81 -13.13 -4.21 12.77
CA VAL A 81 -14.05 -4.11 13.89
C VAL A 81 -15.20 -5.13 13.78
N VAL A 82 -15.85 -5.20 12.62
CA VAL A 82 -16.98 -6.11 12.40
C VAL A 82 -16.50 -7.58 12.44
N GLY A 83 -15.37 -7.89 11.81
CA GLY A 83 -14.82 -9.24 11.78
C GLY A 83 -14.39 -9.73 13.17
N LEU A 84 -13.69 -8.91 13.96
CA LEU A 84 -13.34 -9.24 15.34
C LEU A 84 -14.60 -9.45 16.20
N TRP A 85 -15.59 -8.60 16.04
CA TRP A 85 -16.82 -8.63 16.82
C TRP A 85 -17.73 -9.80 16.46
N GLU A 86 -18.05 -9.97 15.17
CA GLU A 86 -19.06 -10.95 14.72
C GLU A 86 -18.47 -12.35 14.50
N LEU A 87 -17.23 -12.47 14.01
CA LEU A 87 -16.63 -13.76 13.71
C LEU A 87 -16.03 -14.43 14.94
N TYR A 88 -15.45 -13.63 15.85
CA TYR A 88 -14.72 -14.14 17.01
C TYR A 88 -15.31 -13.75 18.37
N GLY A 89 -16.12 -12.72 18.44
CA GLY A 89 -16.72 -12.25 19.70
C GLY A 89 -15.79 -11.37 20.53
N VAL A 90 -14.74 -10.79 19.93
CA VAL A 90 -13.86 -9.81 20.58
C VAL A 90 -14.65 -8.51 20.79
N ARG A 91 -14.68 -8.02 22.04
CA ARG A 91 -15.51 -6.86 22.43
C ARG A 91 -14.67 -5.61 22.78
N GLN A 92 -13.41 -5.77 23.07
CA GLN A 92 -12.51 -4.67 23.41
C GLN A 92 -11.68 -4.30 22.17
N ILE A 93 -12.19 -3.36 21.38
CA ILE A 93 -11.55 -2.89 20.16
C ILE A 93 -11.31 -1.40 20.30
N LEU A 94 -10.05 -0.98 20.16
CA LEU A 94 -9.60 0.40 20.32
C LEU A 94 -9.07 0.93 18.98
N GLY A 95 -9.50 2.12 18.61
CA GLY A 95 -8.92 2.89 17.51
C GLY A 95 -7.90 3.89 18.03
N ILE A 96 -6.66 3.76 17.64
CA ILE A 96 -5.59 4.70 17.99
C ILE A 96 -5.63 5.88 17.02
N GLN A 97 -5.89 7.08 17.53
CA GLN A 97 -6.04 8.28 16.72
C GLN A 97 -4.68 8.94 16.43
N ALA A 98 -4.56 9.60 15.26
CA ALA A 98 -3.36 10.34 14.84
C ALA A 98 -2.07 9.48 14.67
N GLY A 99 -2.22 8.27 14.18
CA GLY A 99 -1.10 7.39 13.84
C GLY A 99 -0.29 6.93 15.06
N TYR A 100 0.99 6.66 14.86
CA TYR A 100 1.87 6.18 15.93
C TYR A 100 1.93 7.11 17.15
N ARG A 101 1.82 8.42 16.95
CA ARG A 101 1.77 9.40 18.06
C ARG A 101 0.60 9.15 19.02
N GLY A 102 -0.48 8.57 18.54
CA GLY A 102 -1.67 8.28 19.34
C GLY A 102 -1.44 7.26 20.46
N PHE A 103 -0.42 6.42 20.37
CA PHE A 103 -0.10 5.46 21.43
C PHE A 103 0.34 6.15 22.73
N TYR A 104 1.06 7.27 22.63
CA TYR A 104 1.61 7.99 23.78
C TYR A 104 1.09 9.44 23.89
N SER A 105 0.05 9.78 23.15
CA SER A 105 -0.59 11.10 23.24
C SER A 105 -1.30 11.30 24.58
N THR A 106 -1.01 12.41 25.23
CA THR A 106 -1.69 12.81 26.47
C THR A 106 -3.02 13.56 26.23
N THR A 107 -3.24 14.01 24.98
CA THR A 107 -4.42 14.79 24.59
C THR A 107 -5.48 14.01 23.85
N ARG A 108 -5.17 12.80 23.39
CA ARG A 108 -6.06 11.95 22.61
C ARG A 108 -6.15 10.57 23.23
N ASN A 109 -7.34 10.23 23.68
CA ASN A 109 -7.62 8.88 24.18
C ASN A 109 -7.98 7.93 23.04
N PRO A 110 -7.60 6.65 23.12
CA PRO A 110 -8.06 5.65 22.17
C PRO A 110 -9.59 5.61 22.08
N LEU A 111 -10.12 5.52 20.87
CA LEU A 111 -11.55 5.48 20.59
C LEU A 111 -12.07 4.05 20.74
N VAL A 112 -13.06 3.81 21.59
CA VAL A 112 -13.68 2.49 21.71
C VAL A 112 -14.57 2.23 20.50
N LEU A 113 -14.24 1.17 19.74
CA LEU A 113 -14.90 0.84 18.49
C LEU A 113 -15.91 -0.32 18.66
N ASN A 114 -17.04 -0.22 17.94
CA ASN A 114 -18.04 -1.27 17.87
C ASN A 114 -18.76 -1.25 16.50
N PRO A 115 -19.47 -2.33 16.11
CA PRO A 115 -20.12 -2.42 14.80
C PRO A 115 -21.15 -1.30 14.52
N LYS A 116 -21.84 -0.80 15.55
CA LYS A 116 -22.81 0.29 15.41
C LYS A 116 -22.11 1.59 15.00
N MET A 117 -20.97 1.88 15.61
CA MET A 117 -20.18 3.08 15.35
C MET A 117 -19.61 3.09 13.95
N VAL A 118 -19.02 1.97 13.51
CA VAL A 118 -18.34 1.87 12.22
C VAL A 118 -19.27 1.59 11.03
N ARG A 119 -20.58 1.47 11.25
CA ARG A 119 -21.57 0.99 10.28
C ARG A 119 -21.48 1.66 8.90
N GLY A 120 -21.25 2.96 8.85
CA GLY A 120 -21.22 3.75 7.63
C GLY A 120 -19.80 4.12 7.13
N TRP A 121 -18.76 3.70 7.83
CA TRP A 121 -17.40 4.20 7.58
C TRP A 121 -16.84 3.83 6.20
N HIS A 122 -17.21 2.69 5.63
CA HIS A 122 -16.82 2.30 4.29
C HIS A 122 -17.30 3.24 3.17
N LYS A 123 -18.24 4.16 3.47
CA LYS A 123 -18.73 5.18 2.54
C LYS A 123 -17.99 6.51 2.67
N LEU A 124 -17.02 6.59 3.57
CA LEU A 124 -16.26 7.81 3.86
C LEU A 124 -14.86 7.71 3.29
N GLY A 125 -14.44 8.73 2.57
CA GLY A 125 -13.03 8.91 2.22
C GLY A 125 -12.19 9.33 3.44
N GLY A 126 -10.87 9.33 3.28
CA GLY A 126 -9.96 9.65 4.36
C GLY A 126 -9.86 8.57 5.44
N THR A 127 -9.63 8.96 6.70
CA THR A 127 -9.62 8.05 7.86
C THR A 127 -10.27 8.70 9.07
N VAL A 128 -11.23 8.00 9.68
CA VAL A 128 -11.90 8.47 10.90
C VAL A 128 -10.97 8.43 12.12
N LEU A 129 -9.96 7.55 12.11
CA LEU A 129 -8.97 7.49 13.18
C LEU A 129 -7.88 8.56 13.04
N GLU A 130 -8.00 9.46 12.05
CA GLU A 130 -6.95 10.37 11.68
C GLU A 130 -5.65 9.64 11.31
N THR A 131 -4.65 10.37 10.90
CA THR A 131 -3.34 9.81 10.56
C THR A 131 -2.26 10.85 10.79
N SER A 132 -1.01 10.42 10.98
CA SER A 132 0.14 11.30 10.99
C SER A 132 1.26 10.72 10.12
N ARG A 133 2.07 11.60 9.58
CA ARG A 133 3.41 11.28 9.09
C ARG A 133 4.38 11.56 10.23
N GLY A 134 5.40 10.71 10.41
CA GLY A 134 6.34 10.84 11.52
C GLY A 134 5.74 10.50 12.90
N GLY A 135 6.46 10.88 13.97
CA GLY A 135 6.04 10.57 15.35
C GLY A 135 6.20 9.10 15.71
N PHE A 136 7.16 8.42 15.09
CA PHE A 136 7.56 7.09 15.50
C PHE A 136 8.56 7.19 16.66
N ASP A 137 8.19 6.64 17.82
CA ASP A 137 9.06 6.46 18.98
C ASP A 137 8.84 5.06 19.50
N LEU A 138 9.79 4.18 19.20
CA LEU A 138 9.70 2.75 19.48
C LEU A 138 9.40 2.47 20.95
N HIS A 139 10.15 3.12 21.84
CA HIS A 139 10.02 2.84 23.29
C HIS A 139 8.68 3.31 23.83
N GLN A 140 8.26 4.53 23.52
CA GLN A 140 6.97 5.06 23.96
C GLN A 140 5.78 4.25 23.42
N ILE A 141 5.86 3.80 22.15
CA ILE A 141 4.82 2.96 21.54
C ILE A 141 4.72 1.61 22.26
N VAL A 142 5.85 0.92 22.46
CA VAL A 142 5.86 -0.41 23.09
C VAL A 142 5.52 -0.30 24.57
N ASP A 143 5.95 0.75 25.28
CA ASP A 143 5.57 1.03 26.67
C ASP A 143 4.06 1.25 26.77
N ALA A 144 3.45 2.00 25.85
CA ALA A 144 2.00 2.21 25.80
C ALA A 144 1.24 0.90 25.52
N ILE A 145 1.74 0.08 24.60
CA ILE A 145 1.17 -1.26 24.31
C ILE A 145 1.24 -2.11 25.57
N GLN A 146 2.37 -2.15 26.23
CA GLN A 146 2.60 -2.90 27.46
C GLN A 146 1.71 -2.40 28.62
N THR A 147 1.65 -1.09 28.83
CA THR A 147 0.84 -0.46 29.89
C THR A 147 -0.65 -0.70 29.66
N ASN A 148 -1.14 -0.57 28.44
CA ASN A 148 -2.53 -0.84 28.11
C ASN A 148 -2.91 -2.34 28.21
N ALA A 149 -1.94 -3.24 28.15
CA ALA A 149 -2.15 -4.66 28.41
C ALA A 149 -2.32 -4.96 29.93
N PHE A 150 -1.73 -4.13 30.82
CA PHE A 150 -1.72 -4.36 32.26
C PHE A 150 -2.83 -3.65 33.06
N ASN A 151 -3.46 -2.59 32.54
CA ASN A 151 -4.32 -1.68 33.31
C ASN A 151 -5.81 -2.05 33.33
N GLN A 152 -6.19 -3.34 33.45
CA GLN A 152 -7.60 -3.72 33.69
C GLN A 152 -7.73 -4.67 34.90
N PRO A 153 -8.83 -4.55 35.71
CA PRO A 153 -9.03 -5.40 36.85
C PRO A 153 -9.25 -6.87 36.45
N MET A 154 -8.59 -7.74 37.19
CA MET A 154 -8.52 -9.19 36.95
C MET A 154 -9.90 -9.86 37.11
N GLY A 155 -10.34 -10.56 36.06
CA GLY A 155 -11.26 -11.70 36.19
C GLY A 155 -10.44 -13.00 36.24
N THR A 156 -10.88 -13.94 37.04
CA THR A 156 -10.23 -15.24 37.32
C THR A 156 -9.87 -16.02 36.04
N LEU A 157 -8.60 -16.43 35.94
CA LEU A 157 -8.03 -17.18 34.80
C LEU A 157 -8.00 -18.67 35.09
N ASP A 158 -8.51 -19.46 34.17
CA ASP A 158 -8.20 -20.89 34.05
C ASP A 158 -7.09 -21.12 33.03
N GLN A 159 -6.27 -22.11 33.28
CA GLN A 159 -4.96 -22.43 32.69
C GLN A 159 -5.00 -22.59 31.16
N ILE A 160 -4.08 -21.93 30.44
CA ILE A 160 -3.85 -22.07 29.01
C ILE A 160 -2.40 -22.46 28.74
N THR A 161 -2.21 -23.52 27.96
CA THR A 161 -0.92 -24.02 27.48
C THR A 161 -0.49 -23.27 26.22
N TRP A 162 0.73 -22.73 26.22
CA TRP A 162 1.34 -21.94 25.16
C TRP A 162 2.08 -22.79 24.13
N PHE A 163 1.83 -22.54 22.86
CA PHE A 163 2.74 -22.90 21.77
C PHE A 163 3.11 -21.63 20.98
N SER A 164 4.39 -21.26 21.06
CA SER A 164 4.99 -20.23 20.22
C SER A 164 5.25 -20.85 18.84
N TYR A 165 4.46 -20.44 17.84
CA TYR A 165 4.83 -20.64 16.44
C TYR A 165 5.50 -19.37 15.94
N CYS A 166 6.81 -19.27 16.18
CA CYS A 166 7.64 -18.38 15.39
C CYS A 166 7.69 -18.90 13.95
N PHE A 167 7.60 -18.01 12.98
CA PHE A 167 8.08 -18.25 11.63
C PHE A 167 9.59 -18.49 11.69
N SER A 168 10.01 -19.68 12.03
CA SER A 168 11.35 -20.14 11.75
C SER A 168 11.24 -21.07 10.56
N SER A 169 11.95 -20.70 9.50
CA SER A 169 12.28 -21.58 8.40
C SER A 169 12.52 -23.00 8.91
N SER A 170 11.91 -23.96 8.24
CA SER A 170 12.08 -25.39 8.50
C SER A 170 13.54 -25.79 8.41
N PHE A 171 14.25 -25.73 9.55
CA PHE A 171 15.46 -26.52 9.79
C PHE A 171 15.83 -26.39 11.28
N GLY A 172 15.68 -27.50 11.97
CA GLY A 172 16.00 -27.88 13.29
C GLY A 172 16.81 -26.94 14.20
N LEU A 173 16.16 -26.39 15.23
CA LEU A 173 16.80 -25.92 16.43
C LEU A 173 15.95 -26.28 17.67
N PRO A 174 16.58 -26.50 18.87
CA PRO A 174 15.95 -27.19 19.97
C PRO A 174 14.90 -26.37 20.70
N SER A 175 13.85 -27.06 21.15
CA SER A 175 12.77 -26.55 21.98
C SER A 175 13.28 -25.89 23.26
N VAL A 176 13.13 -24.57 23.39
CA VAL A 176 13.31 -23.86 24.64
C VAL A 176 12.03 -24.03 25.47
N ARG A 177 12.14 -24.81 26.56
CA ARG A 177 11.10 -24.83 27.60
C ARG A 177 11.11 -23.48 28.31
N CYS A 178 10.04 -22.74 28.20
CA CYS A 178 9.83 -21.50 28.93
C CYS A 178 9.04 -21.80 30.21
N ASP A 179 9.52 -21.29 31.35
CA ASP A 179 8.94 -21.53 32.67
C ASP A 179 7.52 -20.96 32.80
N ILE A 180 6.60 -21.81 33.20
CA ILE A 180 5.14 -21.59 33.22
C ILE A 180 4.67 -20.59 34.31
N GLN A 181 5.52 -20.29 35.32
CA GLN A 181 5.09 -19.49 36.46
C GLN A 181 5.05 -17.96 36.28
N THR A 182 5.71 -17.41 35.28
CA THR A 182 5.69 -15.96 35.00
C THR A 182 4.52 -15.55 34.08
N PHE A 183 3.71 -16.48 33.64
CA PHE A 183 2.77 -16.35 32.51
C PHE A 183 1.33 -15.99 32.89
N LEU A 184 1.00 -15.90 34.16
CA LEU A 184 -0.42 -15.88 34.62
C LEU A 184 -1.08 -14.51 34.73
N GLN A 185 -0.46 -13.41 34.25
CA GLN A 185 -1.00 -12.06 34.47
C GLN A 185 -1.13 -11.15 33.24
N SER A 186 -0.89 -11.61 32.02
CA SER A 186 -0.95 -10.72 30.87
C SER A 186 -2.28 -10.83 30.10
N HIS A 187 -2.99 -9.70 29.94
CA HIS A 187 -4.07 -9.57 28.98
C HIS A 187 -3.49 -9.62 27.57
N PHE A 188 -4.09 -10.42 26.68
CA PHE A 188 -3.65 -10.53 25.30
C PHE A 188 -4.04 -9.27 24.52
N LEU A 189 -3.11 -8.64 23.83
CA LEU A 189 -3.32 -7.52 22.96
C LEU A 189 -2.97 -7.91 21.52
N GLN A 190 -3.78 -7.45 20.60
CA GLN A 190 -3.52 -7.54 19.16
C GLN A 190 -3.38 -6.12 18.61
N VAL A 191 -2.35 -5.88 17.80
CA VAL A 191 -2.12 -4.58 17.17
C VAL A 191 -2.18 -4.71 15.65
N TYR A 192 -3.15 -4.05 15.05
CA TYR A 192 -3.37 -3.96 13.60
C TYR A 192 -2.82 -2.63 13.11
N ILE A 193 -1.73 -2.67 12.35
CA ILE A 193 -1.01 -1.50 11.86
C ILE A 193 -1.31 -1.33 10.36
N ILE A 194 -2.02 -0.28 10.01
CA ILE A 194 -2.40 0.02 8.63
C ILE A 194 -1.52 1.17 8.12
N GLY A 195 -0.66 0.92 7.13
CA GLY A 195 0.21 1.98 6.64
C GLY A 195 1.10 1.60 5.47
N GLY A 196 1.82 2.59 4.94
CA GLY A 196 2.75 2.43 3.84
C GLY A 196 4.10 1.87 4.28
N ASP A 197 5.06 1.93 3.38
CA ASP A 197 6.41 1.38 3.53
C ASP A 197 7.12 1.80 4.83
N GLY A 198 7.21 3.11 5.11
CA GLY A 198 7.79 3.60 6.38
C GLY A 198 7.06 3.09 7.62
N THR A 199 5.73 2.88 7.53
CA THR A 199 4.93 2.32 8.61
C THR A 199 5.22 0.84 8.80
N MET A 200 5.41 0.08 7.72
CA MET A 200 5.76 -1.34 7.79
C MET A 200 7.15 -1.53 8.40
N ARG A 201 8.13 -0.68 8.06
CA ARG A 201 9.44 -0.67 8.75
C ARG A 201 9.30 -0.42 10.26
N GLY A 202 8.51 0.58 10.66
CA GLY A 202 8.21 0.79 12.08
C GLY A 202 7.47 -0.39 12.72
N ALA A 203 6.62 -1.10 11.99
CA ALA A 203 5.95 -2.30 12.49
C ALA A 203 6.93 -3.47 12.73
N VAL A 204 7.98 -3.60 11.90
CA VAL A 204 9.10 -4.55 12.15
C VAL A 204 9.79 -4.21 13.47
N GLU A 205 10.19 -2.96 13.65
CA GLU A 205 10.88 -2.53 14.89
C GLU A 205 10.00 -2.75 16.14
N ILE A 206 8.69 -2.45 16.05
CA ILE A 206 7.72 -2.71 17.13
C ILE A 206 7.64 -4.20 17.42
N PHE A 207 7.56 -5.05 16.39
CA PHE A 207 7.49 -6.49 16.51
C PHE A 207 8.76 -7.04 17.21
N ASP A 208 9.94 -6.63 16.77
CA ASP A 208 11.23 -7.07 17.32
C ASP A 208 11.37 -6.66 18.79
N GLU A 209 10.97 -5.43 19.14
CA GLU A 209 11.02 -4.95 20.53
C GLU A 209 10.02 -5.70 21.42
N ILE A 210 8.83 -6.02 20.91
CA ILE A 210 7.84 -6.87 21.60
C ILE A 210 8.42 -8.26 21.86
N GLN A 211 9.09 -8.86 20.87
CA GLN A 211 9.77 -10.15 21.02
C GLN A 211 10.92 -10.06 22.03
N ARG A 212 11.75 -9.02 21.95
CA ARG A 212 12.85 -8.79 22.89
C ARG A 212 12.38 -8.65 24.33
N ARG A 213 11.27 -7.95 24.56
CA ARG A 213 10.64 -7.79 25.88
C ARG A 213 9.82 -8.99 26.31
N LYS A 214 9.63 -9.99 25.43
CA LYS A 214 8.78 -11.17 25.66
C LYS A 214 7.35 -10.81 26.06
N ILE A 215 6.81 -9.76 25.43
CA ILE A 215 5.43 -9.32 25.64
C ILE A 215 4.52 -10.15 24.73
N ASN A 216 3.40 -10.62 25.29
CA ASN A 216 2.45 -11.44 24.56
C ASN A 216 1.47 -10.58 23.76
N VAL A 217 1.87 -10.12 22.59
CA VAL A 217 1.11 -9.26 21.69
C VAL A 217 1.25 -9.76 20.26
N GLY A 218 0.10 -9.92 19.58
CA GLY A 218 0.07 -10.21 18.15
C GLY A 218 0.19 -8.93 17.35
N VAL A 219 1.18 -8.84 16.46
CA VAL A 219 1.41 -7.70 15.57
C VAL A 219 1.12 -8.11 14.13
N VAL A 220 0.28 -7.36 13.45
CA VAL A 220 -0.04 -7.59 12.04
C VAL A 220 -0.05 -6.28 11.26
N GLY A 221 0.60 -6.29 10.10
CA GLY A 221 0.60 -5.21 9.13
C GLY A 221 -0.51 -5.38 8.09
N ILE A 222 -1.12 -4.27 7.69
CA ILE A 222 -2.00 -4.19 6.53
C ILE A 222 -1.40 -3.14 5.60
N PRO A 223 -0.80 -3.55 4.47
CA PRO A 223 -0.06 -2.65 3.60
C PRO A 223 -1.00 -1.69 2.92
N LYS A 224 -0.71 -0.41 3.04
CA LYS A 224 -1.47 0.70 2.51
C LYS A 224 -0.58 1.56 1.64
N THR A 225 -0.77 1.46 0.34
CA THR A 225 -0.16 2.37 -0.62
C THR A 225 -1.07 2.52 -1.83
N VAL A 226 -1.34 3.74 -2.22
CA VAL A 226 -2.11 4.01 -3.44
C VAL A 226 -1.24 3.79 -4.68
N ASP A 227 0.08 3.91 -4.54
CA ASP A 227 1.05 3.83 -5.64
C ASP A 227 1.34 2.40 -6.11
N ASN A 228 0.88 1.39 -5.36
CA ASN A 228 1.11 -0.03 -5.64
C ASN A 228 2.59 -0.42 -5.65
N ASP A 229 3.38 0.17 -4.76
CA ASP A 229 4.83 0.05 -4.68
C ASP A 229 5.34 -1.07 -3.76
N VAL A 230 4.46 -1.91 -3.21
CA VAL A 230 4.81 -3.07 -2.39
C VAL A 230 5.12 -4.30 -3.26
N GLY A 231 6.35 -4.79 -3.22
CA GLY A 231 6.89 -5.71 -4.22
C GLY A 231 6.46 -7.17 -4.17
N ILE A 232 5.86 -7.65 -3.10
CA ILE A 232 5.52 -9.07 -2.93
C ILE A 232 4.05 -9.34 -3.25
N ILE A 233 3.18 -8.40 -2.95
CA ILE A 233 1.74 -8.54 -3.15
C ILE A 233 1.34 -8.16 -4.57
N ASP A 234 0.31 -8.82 -5.10
CA ASP A 234 -0.19 -8.56 -6.45
C ASP A 234 -0.63 -7.11 -6.64
N ARG A 235 -1.23 -6.52 -5.60
CA ARG A 235 -1.67 -5.12 -5.57
C ARG A 235 -1.97 -4.67 -4.14
N SER A 236 -1.93 -3.37 -3.92
CA SER A 236 -2.38 -2.73 -2.68
C SER A 236 -3.81 -2.19 -2.81
N PHE A 237 -4.51 -2.02 -1.69
CA PHE A 237 -5.87 -1.45 -1.72
C PHE A 237 -5.83 0.06 -2.00
N GLY A 238 -6.89 0.55 -2.60
CA GLY A 238 -7.03 1.94 -3.04
C GLY A 238 -6.44 2.21 -4.43
N PHE A 239 -5.60 1.32 -4.96
CA PHE A 239 -4.99 1.47 -6.27
C PHE A 239 -6.02 1.48 -7.41
N GLN A 240 -7.00 0.57 -7.39
CA GLN A 240 -8.03 0.51 -8.43
C GLN A 240 -8.92 1.76 -8.41
N THR A 241 -9.26 2.25 -7.24
CA THR A 241 -9.98 3.53 -7.08
C THR A 241 -9.15 4.71 -7.59
N ALA A 242 -7.85 4.72 -7.28
CA ALA A 242 -6.94 5.77 -7.75
C ALA A 242 -6.84 5.81 -9.29
N VAL A 243 -6.72 4.64 -9.93
CA VAL A 243 -6.70 4.52 -11.40
C VAL A 243 -8.01 5.02 -12.01
N GLU A 244 -9.17 4.66 -11.45
CA GLU A 244 -10.48 5.12 -11.89
C GLU A 244 -10.61 6.65 -11.81
N MET A 245 -10.21 7.25 -10.69
CA MET A 245 -10.24 8.71 -10.52
C MET A 245 -9.24 9.42 -11.44
N ALA A 246 -8.06 8.82 -11.66
CA ALA A 246 -7.07 9.33 -12.59
C ALA A 246 -7.61 9.30 -14.04
N GLN A 247 -8.31 8.25 -14.43
CA GLN A 247 -8.96 8.15 -15.73
C GLN A 247 -9.99 9.26 -15.93
N GLN A 248 -10.80 9.58 -14.92
CA GLN A 248 -11.76 10.69 -14.99
C GLN A 248 -11.06 12.04 -15.19
N ALA A 249 -9.92 12.27 -14.53
CA ALA A 249 -9.12 13.49 -14.71
C ALA A 249 -8.51 13.55 -16.13
N ILE A 250 -8.06 12.43 -16.66
CA ILE A 250 -7.54 12.32 -18.04
C ILE A 250 -8.64 12.65 -19.05
N SER A 251 -9.84 12.08 -18.90
CA SER A 251 -10.98 12.37 -19.78
C SER A 251 -11.36 13.86 -19.76
N ALA A 252 -11.34 14.49 -18.58
CA ALA A 252 -11.58 15.94 -18.48
C ALA A 252 -10.47 16.74 -19.16
N ALA A 253 -9.21 16.35 -19.03
CA ALA A 253 -8.08 17.00 -19.69
C ALA A 253 -8.13 16.85 -21.21
N HIS A 254 -8.57 15.70 -21.70
CA HIS A 254 -8.77 15.44 -23.13
C HIS A 254 -9.82 16.41 -23.73
N VAL A 255 -11.02 16.49 -23.13
CA VAL A 255 -12.09 17.40 -23.59
C VAL A 255 -11.64 18.86 -23.58
N GLU A 256 -10.92 19.29 -22.56
CA GLU A 256 -10.38 20.65 -22.46
C GLU A 256 -9.27 20.93 -23.49
N ALA A 257 -8.46 19.93 -23.85
CA ALA A 257 -7.42 20.04 -24.87
C ALA A 257 -8.05 20.10 -26.27
N GLU A 258 -8.96 19.19 -26.59
CA GLU A 258 -9.66 19.13 -27.88
C GLU A 258 -10.47 20.41 -28.14
N SER A 259 -11.03 21.04 -27.11
CA SER A 259 -11.81 22.27 -27.21
C SER A 259 -10.95 23.54 -27.38
N ALA A 260 -9.62 23.43 -27.38
CA ALA A 260 -8.71 24.56 -27.48
C ALA A 260 -7.82 24.46 -28.72
N VAL A 261 -7.44 25.60 -29.31
CA VAL A 261 -6.48 25.63 -30.42
C VAL A 261 -5.08 25.19 -29.91
N ASN A 262 -4.48 24.21 -30.55
CA ASN A 262 -3.21 23.60 -30.17
C ASN A 262 -3.19 23.28 -28.68
N GLY A 263 -4.25 22.61 -28.21
CA GLY A 263 -4.50 22.35 -26.81
C GLY A 263 -3.68 21.16 -26.28
N ILE A 264 -3.05 21.34 -25.12
CA ILE A 264 -2.45 20.23 -24.38
C ILE A 264 -3.18 20.07 -23.04
N GLY A 265 -3.73 18.87 -22.81
CA GLY A 265 -4.19 18.41 -21.51
C GLY A 265 -3.01 17.79 -20.73
N LEU A 266 -2.60 18.44 -19.66
CA LEU A 266 -1.50 17.96 -18.81
C LEU A 266 -2.05 17.51 -17.46
N VAL A 267 -1.92 16.22 -17.14
CA VAL A 267 -2.39 15.64 -15.88
C VAL A 267 -1.21 15.13 -15.07
N LYS A 268 -1.00 15.68 -13.87
CA LYS A 268 -0.02 15.16 -12.93
C LYS A 268 -0.69 14.16 -12.00
N LEU A 269 -0.16 12.94 -11.95
CA LEU A 269 -0.67 11.86 -11.10
C LEU A 269 0.29 11.54 -9.96
N MET A 270 -0.22 10.87 -8.94
CA MET A 270 0.60 10.32 -7.88
C MET A 270 1.55 9.25 -8.43
N GLY A 271 2.61 8.97 -7.69
CA GLY A 271 3.66 8.04 -8.08
C GLY A 271 5.05 8.65 -7.85
N ARG A 272 5.56 8.50 -6.62
CA ARG A 272 6.86 9.08 -6.22
C ARG A 272 8.01 8.29 -6.82
N SER A 273 8.03 6.99 -6.62
CA SER A 273 9.07 6.06 -7.04
C SER A 273 8.61 5.09 -8.11
N THR A 274 7.33 5.09 -8.46
CA THR A 274 6.72 4.15 -9.40
C THR A 274 5.61 4.80 -10.21
N GLY A 275 5.53 4.46 -11.49
CA GLY A 275 4.56 4.98 -12.45
C GLY A 275 3.29 4.14 -12.59
N HIS A 276 2.97 3.23 -11.68
CA HIS A 276 1.86 2.29 -11.85
C HIS A 276 0.49 2.98 -12.04
N ILE A 277 0.18 4.05 -11.30
CA ILE A 277 -1.08 4.77 -11.47
C ILE A 277 -1.15 5.41 -12.86
N ALA A 278 -0.10 6.15 -13.26
CA ALA A 278 -0.02 6.81 -14.55
C ALA A 278 -0.15 5.79 -15.70
N LEU A 279 0.55 4.67 -15.60
CA LEU A 279 0.54 3.59 -16.56
C LEU A 279 -0.85 2.95 -16.72
N HIS A 280 -1.47 2.54 -15.60
CA HIS A 280 -2.79 1.90 -15.64
C HIS A 280 -3.89 2.88 -16.05
N ALA A 281 -3.81 4.15 -15.65
CA ALA A 281 -4.75 5.18 -16.11
C ALA A 281 -4.61 5.45 -17.60
N THR A 282 -3.39 5.48 -18.15
CA THR A 282 -3.12 5.57 -19.60
C THR A 282 -3.73 4.39 -20.35
N LEU A 283 -3.51 3.16 -19.86
CA LEU A 283 -4.10 1.96 -20.46
C LEU A 283 -5.61 1.93 -20.43
N SER A 284 -6.23 2.42 -19.37
CA SER A 284 -7.68 2.37 -19.20
C SER A 284 -8.39 3.49 -19.96
N SER A 285 -7.82 4.70 -20.06
CA SER A 285 -8.42 5.82 -20.77
C SER A 285 -8.30 5.70 -22.29
N ARG A 286 -7.12 5.27 -22.77
CA ARG A 286 -6.74 5.27 -24.19
C ARG A 286 -6.58 6.66 -24.84
N ASP A 287 -6.75 7.73 -24.07
CA ASP A 287 -6.72 9.11 -24.54
C ASP A 287 -5.34 9.78 -24.37
N VAL A 288 -4.35 9.06 -23.81
CA VAL A 288 -3.05 9.62 -23.45
C VAL A 288 -2.04 9.40 -24.58
N ASP A 289 -1.55 10.51 -25.16
CA ASP A 289 -0.50 10.49 -26.19
C ASP A 289 0.90 10.21 -25.58
N CYS A 290 1.18 10.77 -24.40
CA CYS A 290 2.46 10.56 -23.73
C CYS A 290 2.30 10.38 -22.23
N CYS A 291 2.88 9.29 -21.68
CA CYS A 291 2.89 8.96 -20.27
C CYS A 291 4.33 8.95 -19.74
N LEU A 292 4.65 9.89 -18.85
CA LEU A 292 5.95 10.04 -18.22
C LEU A 292 5.96 9.44 -16.84
N ILE A 293 6.83 8.44 -16.61
CA ILE A 293 6.94 7.72 -15.34
C ILE A 293 8.36 7.86 -14.75
N PRO A 294 8.53 7.70 -13.43
CA PRO A 294 9.83 7.86 -12.78
C PRO A 294 10.91 6.90 -13.30
N GLU A 295 10.49 5.70 -13.72
CA GLU A 295 11.39 4.63 -14.18
C GLU A 295 11.89 4.81 -15.60
N MET A 296 11.39 5.83 -16.32
CA MET A 296 11.81 6.13 -17.70
C MET A 296 12.41 7.53 -17.78
N GLU A 297 13.65 7.61 -18.24
CA GLU A 297 14.26 8.90 -18.57
C GLU A 297 13.63 9.47 -19.85
N PHE A 298 13.36 10.76 -19.83
CA PHE A 298 12.93 11.51 -21.00
C PHE A 298 13.72 12.82 -21.11
N TYR A 299 13.62 13.48 -22.22
CA TYR A 299 14.23 14.81 -22.44
C TYR A 299 13.29 15.70 -23.24
N LEU A 300 13.39 17.00 -23.04
CA LEU A 300 12.45 17.95 -23.66
C LEU A 300 12.79 18.18 -25.13
N GLU A 301 14.03 18.64 -25.42
CA GLU A 301 14.45 19.14 -26.73
C GLU A 301 15.38 18.16 -27.44
N GLY A 302 15.44 18.26 -28.76
CA GLY A 302 16.25 17.45 -29.63
C GLY A 302 15.47 16.33 -30.34
N LYS A 303 16.15 15.64 -31.26
CA LYS A 303 15.53 14.57 -32.06
C LYS A 303 15.00 13.45 -31.17
N GLY A 304 13.72 13.13 -31.29
CA GLY A 304 13.00 12.16 -30.45
C GLY A 304 12.62 12.69 -29.07
N GLY A 305 12.79 13.98 -28.78
CA GLY A 305 12.39 14.60 -27.52
C GLY A 305 10.90 14.85 -27.40
N LEU A 306 10.46 15.19 -26.18
CA LEU A 306 9.05 15.40 -25.87
C LEU A 306 8.40 16.50 -26.75
N VAL A 307 9.09 17.60 -26.96
CA VAL A 307 8.53 18.73 -27.74
C VAL A 307 8.38 18.37 -29.22
N GLU A 308 9.31 17.65 -29.82
CA GLU A 308 9.17 17.15 -31.19
C GLU A 308 8.01 16.17 -31.32
N PHE A 309 7.85 15.27 -30.35
CA PHE A 309 6.72 14.36 -30.31
C PHE A 309 5.37 15.10 -30.20
N LEU A 310 5.27 16.09 -29.30
CA LEU A 310 4.05 16.88 -29.13
C LEU A 310 3.75 17.76 -30.32
N ASP A 311 4.76 18.35 -30.97
CA ASP A 311 4.59 19.12 -32.20
C ASP A 311 3.96 18.29 -33.32
N ASN A 312 4.43 17.06 -33.51
CA ASN A 312 3.86 16.13 -34.47
C ASN A 312 2.40 15.78 -34.12
N ARG A 313 2.11 15.52 -32.83
CA ARG A 313 0.74 15.22 -32.38
C ARG A 313 -0.22 16.40 -32.58
N LEU A 314 0.22 17.62 -32.28
CA LEU A 314 -0.58 18.83 -32.47
C LEU A 314 -0.85 19.06 -33.98
N LYS A 315 0.11 18.79 -34.86
CA LYS A 315 -0.10 18.87 -36.32
C LYS A 315 -1.06 17.80 -36.84
N GLU A 316 -1.02 16.59 -36.27
CA GLU A 316 -1.91 15.49 -36.69
C GLU A 316 -3.34 15.64 -36.16
N ASN A 317 -3.48 15.92 -34.85
CA ASN A 317 -4.75 15.84 -34.15
C ASN A 317 -5.32 17.19 -33.67
N GLY A 318 -4.51 18.27 -33.71
CA GLY A 318 -4.88 19.57 -33.17
C GLY A 318 -4.79 19.67 -31.64
N HIS A 319 -4.66 18.58 -30.94
CA HIS A 319 -4.52 18.50 -29.48
C HIS A 319 -3.65 17.32 -29.05
N ALA A 320 -3.22 17.31 -27.77
CA ALA A 320 -2.52 16.18 -27.17
C ALA A 320 -2.82 16.08 -25.66
N VAL A 321 -2.73 14.86 -25.12
CA VAL A 321 -2.88 14.58 -23.68
C VAL A 321 -1.58 14.01 -23.13
N LEU A 322 -1.03 14.70 -22.14
CA LEU A 322 0.21 14.34 -21.46
C LEU A 322 -0.09 13.98 -19.99
N VAL A 323 0.29 12.79 -19.59
CA VAL A 323 0.23 12.32 -18.20
C VAL A 323 1.65 12.27 -17.63
N VAL A 324 1.85 12.77 -16.43
CA VAL A 324 3.14 12.74 -15.74
C VAL A 324 2.96 12.27 -14.29
N ALA A 325 3.71 11.24 -13.89
CA ALA A 325 3.80 10.87 -12.48
C ALA A 325 4.66 11.90 -11.73
N GLU A 326 4.30 12.21 -10.48
CA GLU A 326 4.97 13.28 -9.69
C GLU A 326 6.48 13.07 -9.51
N GLY A 327 6.96 11.82 -9.57
CA GLY A 327 8.39 11.50 -9.46
C GLY A 327 9.16 11.56 -10.78
N ALA A 328 8.46 11.66 -11.92
CA ALA A 328 9.13 11.69 -13.23
C ALA A 328 9.85 13.04 -13.45
N GLY A 329 11.04 12.99 -14.05
CA GLY A 329 11.82 14.18 -14.45
C GLY A 329 12.25 15.10 -13.31
N GLN A 330 12.24 14.66 -12.07
CA GLN A 330 12.63 15.47 -10.89
C GLN A 330 14.07 15.97 -10.95
N ASN A 331 14.95 15.28 -11.65
CA ASN A 331 16.34 15.66 -11.93
C ASN A 331 16.49 16.77 -12.97
N MET A 332 15.46 17.04 -13.77
CA MET A 332 15.44 18.07 -14.81
C MET A 332 14.99 19.43 -14.28
N ILE A 333 14.28 19.45 -13.15
CA ILE A 333 13.74 20.68 -12.58
C ILE A 333 14.84 21.41 -11.81
N PRO A 334 15.16 22.68 -12.16
CA PRO A 334 16.15 23.45 -11.42
C PRO A 334 15.75 23.62 -9.96
N ARG A 335 16.66 23.28 -9.04
CA ARG A 335 16.47 23.38 -7.60
C ARG A 335 17.43 24.40 -7.00
N THR A 336 16.94 25.15 -6.03
CA THR A 336 17.80 25.94 -5.15
C THR A 336 18.50 25.02 -4.13
N ALA A 337 19.59 25.48 -3.52
CA ALA A 337 20.30 24.73 -2.49
C ALA A 337 19.35 24.27 -1.34
N ALA A 338 18.49 25.19 -0.89
CA ALA A 338 17.49 24.88 0.16
C ALA A 338 16.52 23.78 -0.27
N GLN A 339 16.01 23.81 -1.50
CA GLN A 339 15.09 22.80 -2.03
C GLN A 339 15.74 21.42 -2.23
N THR A 340 17.06 21.36 -2.35
CA THR A 340 17.79 20.08 -2.49
C THR A 340 17.88 19.35 -1.15
N GLU A 341 17.86 20.09 -0.04
CA GLU A 341 17.95 19.54 1.31
C GLU A 341 16.59 19.36 1.99
N GLU A 342 15.53 19.95 1.43
CA GLU A 342 14.19 19.91 2.02
C GLU A 342 13.63 18.49 2.10
N ARG A 343 13.21 18.11 3.31
CA ARG A 343 12.62 16.80 3.59
C ARG A 343 11.22 16.93 4.17
N ASP A 344 10.34 15.98 3.82
CA ASP A 344 9.02 15.87 4.42
C ASP A 344 9.10 15.29 5.85
N GLU A 345 7.98 15.28 6.58
CA GLU A 345 7.90 14.72 7.94
C GLU A 345 8.31 13.23 8.03
N SER A 346 8.39 12.53 6.92
CA SER A 346 8.84 11.14 6.82
C SER A 346 10.31 11.02 6.42
N GLY A 347 11.03 12.15 6.27
CA GLY A 347 12.43 12.19 5.87
C GLY A 347 12.70 12.06 4.37
N ASN A 348 11.67 11.99 3.53
CA ASN A 348 11.83 11.90 2.09
C ASN A 348 12.07 13.28 1.46
N LEU A 349 12.85 13.33 0.36
CA LEU A 349 13.05 14.56 -0.41
C LEU A 349 11.70 15.12 -0.87
N VAL A 350 11.47 16.41 -0.66
CA VAL A 350 10.27 17.08 -1.17
C VAL A 350 10.39 17.23 -2.69
N PHE A 351 9.38 16.76 -3.42
CA PHE A 351 9.32 16.89 -4.87
C PHE A 351 8.79 18.25 -5.28
N LEU A 352 9.39 18.79 -6.34
CA LEU A 352 8.87 19.97 -7.01
C LEU A 352 7.69 19.59 -7.91
N ASP A 353 6.82 20.56 -8.20
CA ASP A 353 5.67 20.33 -9.07
C ASP A 353 6.10 20.20 -10.55
N VAL A 354 6.34 18.97 -10.97
CA VAL A 354 6.74 18.63 -12.34
C VAL A 354 5.70 19.06 -13.37
N GLY A 355 4.40 19.01 -13.04
CA GLY A 355 3.34 19.43 -13.95
C GLY A 355 3.37 20.94 -14.21
N SER A 356 3.52 21.73 -13.16
CA SER A 356 3.66 23.19 -13.28
C SER A 356 4.93 23.59 -14.03
N TRP A 357 6.04 22.87 -13.77
CA TRP A 357 7.29 23.06 -14.50
C TRP A 357 7.13 22.73 -15.99
N LEU A 358 6.60 21.56 -16.34
CA LEU A 358 6.35 21.16 -17.74
C LEU A 358 5.44 22.16 -18.45
N LYS A 359 4.36 22.60 -17.81
CA LYS A 359 3.48 23.63 -18.36
C LYS A 359 4.26 24.89 -18.74
N THR A 360 5.21 25.30 -17.93
CA THR A 360 6.04 26.49 -18.16
C THR A 360 7.03 26.26 -19.31
N GLU A 361 7.71 25.12 -19.35
CA GLU A 361 8.65 24.79 -20.41
C GLU A 361 7.95 24.61 -21.78
N LEU A 362 6.80 23.95 -21.82
CA LEU A 362 6.01 23.81 -23.04
C LEU A 362 5.55 25.16 -23.61
N LYS A 363 5.15 26.11 -22.73
CA LYS A 363 4.80 27.46 -23.19
C LYS A 363 6.00 28.23 -23.73
N LYS A 364 7.17 28.11 -23.09
CA LYS A 364 8.42 28.72 -23.60
C LYS A 364 8.81 28.16 -24.95
N TRP A 365 8.77 26.84 -25.08
CA TRP A 365 9.04 26.18 -26.36
C TRP A 365 8.12 26.67 -27.45
N TRP A 366 6.79 26.67 -27.24
CA TRP A 366 5.86 27.09 -28.28
C TRP A 366 6.04 28.55 -28.69
N ALA A 367 6.23 29.45 -27.75
CA ALA A 367 6.48 30.85 -28.04
C ALA A 367 7.75 31.11 -28.87
N ARG A 368 8.76 30.24 -28.73
CA ARG A 368 10.02 30.31 -29.48
C ARG A 368 9.86 29.77 -30.90
N ASP A 369 9.24 28.62 -31.06
CA ASP A 369 9.23 27.84 -32.30
C ASP A 369 7.99 28.14 -33.18
N HIS A 370 6.91 28.64 -32.59
CA HIS A 370 5.62 28.99 -33.25
C HIS A 370 5.17 30.43 -32.92
N PRO A 371 5.95 31.45 -33.27
CA PRO A 371 5.65 32.83 -32.89
C PRO A 371 4.33 33.31 -33.48
N GLY A 372 3.43 33.78 -32.62
CA GLY A 372 2.12 34.32 -33.04
C GLY A 372 1.02 33.27 -33.14
N GLU A 373 1.28 32.00 -32.96
CA GLU A 373 0.26 30.96 -32.94
C GLU A 373 -0.35 30.79 -31.57
N LEU A 374 -1.66 30.49 -31.52
CA LEU A 374 -2.37 30.20 -30.26
C LEU A 374 -1.91 28.83 -29.72
N PHE A 375 -1.73 28.77 -28.41
CA PHE A 375 -1.36 27.56 -27.71
C PHE A 375 -1.92 27.55 -26.28
N THR A 376 -2.50 26.44 -25.89
CA THR A 376 -3.14 26.31 -24.58
C THR A 376 -2.67 25.07 -23.85
N VAL A 377 -2.24 25.22 -22.59
CA VAL A 377 -1.94 24.08 -21.72
C VAL A 377 -2.90 24.10 -20.54
N LYS A 378 -3.76 23.09 -20.47
CA LYS A 378 -4.72 22.83 -19.39
C LYS A 378 -4.09 21.87 -18.40
N TYR A 379 -3.70 22.37 -17.23
CA TYR A 379 -3.03 21.58 -16.20
C TYR A 379 -4.02 21.17 -15.11
N ILE A 380 -4.08 19.85 -14.83
CA ILE A 380 -4.91 19.24 -13.80
C ILE A 380 -4.00 18.50 -12.81
N ASP A 381 -4.17 18.78 -11.52
CA ASP A 381 -3.58 18.03 -10.41
C ASP A 381 -4.69 17.40 -9.55
N PRO A 382 -5.09 16.16 -9.81
CA PRO A 382 -6.16 15.50 -9.09
C PRO A 382 -5.71 14.80 -7.81
N THR A 383 -4.52 15.07 -7.28
CA THR A 383 -3.92 14.35 -6.14
C THR A 383 -4.91 14.14 -4.98
N TYR A 384 -5.60 15.20 -4.55
CA TYR A 384 -6.55 15.10 -3.44
C TYR A 384 -7.84 14.37 -3.83
N MET A 385 -8.29 14.48 -5.07
CA MET A 385 -9.46 13.78 -5.60
C MET A 385 -9.21 12.27 -5.72
N ILE A 386 -7.98 11.87 -5.95
CA ILE A 386 -7.58 10.46 -6.09
C ILE A 386 -7.54 9.77 -4.73
N ARG A 387 -6.94 10.38 -3.70
CA ARG A 387 -6.64 9.72 -2.43
C ARG A 387 -7.68 9.92 -1.32
N ALA A 388 -8.57 10.92 -1.45
CA ALA A 388 -9.51 11.31 -0.39
C ALA A 388 -10.94 10.81 -0.62
N VAL A 389 -11.17 10.01 -1.65
CA VAL A 389 -12.48 9.45 -1.98
C VAL A 389 -12.73 8.10 -1.30
N PRO A 390 -14.00 7.69 -1.14
CA PRO A 390 -14.33 6.32 -0.74
C PRO A 390 -13.79 5.31 -1.76
N ALA A 391 -13.47 4.10 -1.30
CA ALA A 391 -13.07 3.01 -2.18
C ALA A 391 -14.21 2.60 -3.13
N ASN A 392 -13.87 2.28 -4.37
CA ASN A 392 -14.79 1.65 -5.31
C ASN A 392 -15.14 0.20 -4.88
N ALA A 393 -16.02 -0.46 -5.64
CA ALA A 393 -16.48 -1.81 -5.30
C ALA A 393 -15.35 -2.83 -5.22
N THR A 394 -14.37 -2.76 -6.13
CA THR A 394 -13.23 -3.67 -6.18
C THR A 394 -12.33 -3.51 -4.96
N ASP A 395 -11.98 -2.28 -4.62
CA ASP A 395 -11.15 -2.00 -3.43
C ASP A 395 -11.91 -2.26 -2.13
N ASN A 396 -13.22 -2.01 -2.05
CA ASN A 396 -14.02 -2.36 -0.88
C ASN A 396 -14.02 -3.87 -0.59
N LEU A 397 -14.20 -4.70 -1.63
CA LEU A 397 -14.11 -6.16 -1.49
C LEU A 397 -12.70 -6.58 -1.07
N TYR A 398 -11.68 -5.99 -1.67
CA TYR A 398 -10.29 -6.27 -1.35
C TYR A 398 -9.95 -5.91 0.11
N CYS A 399 -10.35 -4.72 0.57
CA CYS A 399 -10.21 -4.29 1.97
C CYS A 399 -10.86 -5.27 2.95
N THR A 400 -12.04 -5.79 2.60
CA THR A 400 -12.74 -6.78 3.43
C THR A 400 -11.93 -8.07 3.55
N LEU A 401 -11.42 -8.59 2.46
CA LEU A 401 -10.64 -9.83 2.44
C LEU A 401 -9.30 -9.66 3.17
N LEU A 402 -8.62 -8.51 3.03
CA LEU A 402 -7.41 -8.19 3.77
C LEU A 402 -7.66 -8.17 5.28
N ALA A 403 -8.67 -7.43 5.72
CA ALA A 403 -9.02 -7.30 7.12
C ALA A 403 -9.37 -8.66 7.75
N HIS A 404 -10.20 -9.46 7.09
CA HIS A 404 -10.59 -10.78 7.59
C HIS A 404 -9.40 -11.75 7.62
N SER A 405 -8.53 -11.72 6.59
CA SER A 405 -7.31 -12.53 6.56
C SER A 405 -6.38 -12.18 7.71
N ALA A 406 -6.18 -10.88 7.98
CA ALA A 406 -5.38 -10.40 9.10
C ALA A 406 -5.94 -10.90 10.45
N ILE A 407 -7.26 -10.77 10.66
CA ILE A 407 -7.93 -11.27 11.88
C ILE A 407 -7.73 -12.78 12.05
N HIS A 408 -7.96 -13.55 10.98
CA HIS A 408 -7.82 -15.01 11.05
C HIS A 408 -6.39 -15.43 11.42
N GLY A 409 -5.38 -14.75 10.88
CA GLY A 409 -3.99 -15.03 11.19
C GLY A 409 -3.67 -14.74 12.65
N VAL A 410 -3.97 -13.53 13.12
CA VAL A 410 -3.68 -13.17 14.52
C VAL A 410 -4.44 -14.05 15.49
N MET A 411 -5.73 -14.28 15.27
CA MET A 411 -6.54 -15.15 16.14
C MET A 411 -6.03 -16.58 16.19
N ALA A 412 -5.39 -17.06 15.12
CA ALA A 412 -4.73 -18.37 15.08
C ALA A 412 -3.33 -18.37 15.75
N GLY A 413 -2.84 -17.23 16.23
CA GLY A 413 -1.54 -17.11 16.91
C GLY A 413 -0.38 -16.69 16.00
N TYR A 414 -0.61 -16.40 14.72
CA TYR A 414 0.41 -15.80 13.87
C TYR A 414 0.68 -14.35 14.30
N THR A 415 1.95 -13.95 14.26
CA THR A 415 2.40 -12.59 14.59
C THR A 415 3.59 -12.19 13.74
N GLY A 416 3.87 -10.89 13.59
CA GLY A 416 4.97 -10.41 12.77
C GLY A 416 4.74 -10.60 11.26
N PHE A 417 3.50 -10.53 10.81
CA PHE A 417 3.14 -10.76 9.41
C PHE A 417 2.29 -9.64 8.81
N VAL A 418 2.27 -9.62 7.49
CA VAL A 418 1.35 -8.86 6.65
C VAL A 418 0.37 -9.80 5.97
N SER A 419 -0.88 -9.42 5.86
CA SER A 419 -1.84 -10.10 5.00
C SER A 419 -1.85 -9.44 3.61
N GLY A 420 -1.71 -10.23 2.55
CA GLY A 420 -1.73 -9.73 1.17
C GLY A 420 -1.99 -10.83 0.14
N PRO A 421 -2.45 -10.48 -1.06
CA PRO A 421 -2.63 -11.44 -2.14
C PRO A 421 -1.31 -11.71 -2.86
N ILE A 422 -1.05 -12.97 -3.15
CA ILE A 422 0.05 -13.44 -3.98
C ILE A 422 -0.52 -14.42 -4.99
N ASN A 423 -0.35 -14.15 -6.28
CA ASN A 423 -0.90 -14.97 -7.36
C ASN A 423 -2.41 -15.27 -7.17
N GLY A 424 -3.18 -14.24 -6.81
CA GLY A 424 -4.62 -14.34 -6.60
C GLY A 424 -5.06 -15.00 -5.29
N ASN A 425 -4.14 -15.45 -4.45
CA ASN A 425 -4.43 -16.06 -3.15
C ASN A 425 -3.93 -15.20 -2.00
N TYR A 426 -4.70 -15.14 -0.92
CA TYR A 426 -4.26 -14.42 0.29
C TYR A 426 -3.26 -15.25 1.08
N ALA A 427 -2.17 -14.61 1.50
CA ALA A 427 -1.08 -15.21 2.24
C ALA A 427 -0.71 -14.40 3.48
N TYR A 428 -0.03 -15.07 4.43
CA TYR A 428 0.68 -14.44 5.54
C TYR A 428 2.14 -14.31 5.16
N ILE A 429 2.60 -13.07 5.04
CA ILE A 429 3.92 -12.69 4.56
C ILE A 429 4.68 -12.07 5.74
N PRO A 430 5.92 -12.47 6.06
CA PRO A 430 6.71 -11.82 7.10
C PRO A 430 6.79 -10.30 6.91
N LEU A 431 6.69 -9.53 7.99
CA LEU A 431 6.78 -8.06 7.96
C LEU A 431 8.08 -7.59 7.32
N GLU A 432 9.20 -8.25 7.62
CA GLU A 432 10.51 -7.92 7.06
C GLU A 432 10.56 -8.03 5.54
N ASP A 433 9.97 -9.10 4.97
CA ASP A 433 9.95 -9.31 3.53
C ASP A 433 9.21 -8.17 2.81
N VAL A 434 8.10 -7.71 3.39
CA VAL A 434 7.30 -6.61 2.84
C VAL A 434 8.02 -5.28 2.98
N ALA A 435 8.68 -5.03 4.12
CA ALA A 435 9.39 -3.78 4.38
C ALA A 435 10.62 -3.56 3.47
N GLN A 436 11.17 -4.64 2.91
CA GLN A 436 12.33 -4.61 2.02
C GLN A 436 11.94 -4.64 0.53
N ALA A 437 10.73 -5.07 0.21
CA ALA A 437 10.30 -5.28 -1.16
C ALA A 437 9.75 -4.00 -1.79
N THR A 438 10.24 -3.65 -2.96
CA THR A 438 9.74 -2.55 -3.79
C THR A 438 9.13 -3.10 -5.08
N ASN A 439 8.17 -2.39 -5.64
CA ASN A 439 7.50 -2.71 -6.89
C ASN A 439 7.58 -1.51 -7.85
N ALA A 440 8.67 -1.38 -8.56
CA ALA A 440 8.81 -0.41 -9.64
C ALA A 440 8.31 -0.99 -10.97
N VAL A 441 7.90 -0.13 -11.89
CA VAL A 441 7.57 -0.54 -13.27
C VAL A 441 8.85 -1.02 -13.97
N ASN A 442 8.86 -2.28 -14.40
CA ASN A 442 9.99 -2.81 -15.16
C ASN A 442 9.88 -2.39 -16.62
N THR A 443 10.63 -1.36 -17.01
CA THR A 443 10.64 -0.83 -18.39
C THR A 443 11.32 -1.74 -19.41
N LYS A 444 11.88 -2.88 -19.00
CA LYS A 444 12.53 -3.88 -19.86
C LYS A 444 11.70 -5.14 -20.07
N ASP A 445 10.54 -5.25 -19.43
CA ASP A 445 9.70 -6.44 -19.55
C ASP A 445 8.68 -6.34 -20.69
N HIS A 446 8.05 -7.49 -20.98
CA HIS A 446 7.03 -7.59 -22.02
C HIS A 446 5.77 -6.77 -21.72
N LYS A 447 5.45 -6.50 -20.44
CA LYS A 447 4.29 -5.69 -20.05
C LYS A 447 4.50 -4.25 -20.47
N TRP A 448 5.70 -3.70 -20.23
CA TRP A 448 6.03 -2.36 -20.67
C TRP A 448 6.03 -2.24 -22.20
N ALA A 449 6.63 -3.19 -22.89
CA ALA A 449 6.61 -3.24 -24.35
C ALA A 449 5.17 -3.29 -24.90
N TRP A 450 4.33 -4.10 -24.27
CA TRP A 450 2.91 -4.18 -24.62
C TRP A 450 2.19 -2.84 -24.40
N VAL A 451 2.36 -2.21 -23.24
CA VAL A 451 1.77 -0.90 -22.95
C VAL A 451 2.16 0.14 -24.00
N ARG A 452 3.45 0.25 -24.29
CA ARG A 452 3.95 1.19 -25.29
C ARG A 452 3.32 0.96 -26.67
N THR A 453 3.24 -0.28 -27.11
CA THR A 453 2.65 -0.64 -28.40
C THR A 453 1.15 -0.33 -28.46
N VAL A 454 0.39 -0.66 -27.42
CA VAL A 454 -1.08 -0.50 -27.38
C VAL A 454 -1.51 0.97 -27.27
N THR A 455 -0.67 1.81 -26.66
CA THR A 455 -0.96 3.23 -26.44
C THR A 455 -0.07 4.18 -27.24
N ASN A 456 0.74 3.67 -28.18
CA ASN A 456 1.62 4.45 -29.04
C ASN A 456 2.57 5.41 -28.29
N GLN A 457 3.08 4.99 -27.13
CA GLN A 457 3.96 5.83 -26.32
C GLN A 457 5.31 6.10 -27.00
N PRO A 458 5.86 7.32 -26.90
CA PRO A 458 7.18 7.65 -27.45
C PRO A 458 8.29 6.82 -26.79
N ASP A 459 9.37 6.62 -27.56
CA ASP A 459 10.57 5.95 -27.11
C ASP A 459 11.70 6.97 -27.01
N PHE A 460 11.92 7.55 -25.86
CA PHE A 460 12.94 8.59 -25.64
C PHE A 460 14.39 8.06 -25.75
N VAL A 461 14.67 7.22 -26.76
CA VAL A 461 16.02 6.71 -27.01
C VAL A 461 16.82 7.78 -27.75
N LYS A 462 17.86 8.29 -27.11
CA LYS A 462 18.86 9.14 -27.79
C LYS A 462 19.55 8.31 -28.83
N SER A 463 19.34 8.68 -30.09
CA SER A 463 20.05 8.08 -31.26
C SER A 463 21.52 8.48 -31.32
#